data_49db23e3617e1fe4e436c25642c7bed6
#
_entry.id   49db23e3617e1fe4e436c25642c7bed6
#
_cell.length_a   1.000
_cell.length_b   1.000
_cell.length_c   1.000
_cell.angle_alpha   90.00
_cell.angle_beta   90.00
_cell.angle_gamma   90.00
#
_symmetry.space_group_name_H-M   'P 1'
#
loop_
_entity.id
_entity.type
_entity.pdbx_description
1 polymer ?
#
loop_
_entity_poly.entity_id
_entity_poly.type
_entity_poly.pdbx_seq_one_letter_code
_entity_poly.pdbx_strand_id
1 'polypeptide(L)'
;MADSNINVKISADSSQATAAINKVANTLSSELPKGVQEASNKVAKEAASIRAEIKSIVAQMNKGLQFAGAVTGIGLAANAVKDVAVAAAQTADQLTSIRSRINLINDGSQTTAEIMDKIYGAANRSRGSYIDMADSVAKLNMLAKDAFSSNDEAIYFVEQLNKQFKISGAGIQEASAAMYQLTQAMASGKLQGDEFRSIMENAPLLAQSIAKEMGMSVGQLKEMSSQGLITADIIKSALFNAAEETDARFGEIPMTFAEVGQSVQNQLIQAFQPVLE
;
A
#
# COMPACT_ATOMS: atom_id res chain seq x y z
N MET A 1 43.67 22.90 6.93
CA MET A 1 42.24 22.60 6.72
C MET A 1 41.98 21.28 7.42
N ALA A 2 41.26 21.31 8.53
CA ALA A 2 41.05 20.16 9.39
C ALA A 2 39.80 19.42 8.88
N ASP A 3 40.00 18.16 8.46
CA ASP A 3 38.90 17.22 8.15
C ASP A 3 38.16 16.86 9.45
N SER A 4 36.98 17.39 9.63
CA SER A 4 36.08 17.01 10.71
C SER A 4 35.34 15.72 10.31
N ASN A 5 35.95 14.59 10.61
CA ASN A 5 35.21 13.29 10.58
C ASN A 5 34.25 13.27 11.78
N ILE A 6 32.99 13.57 11.53
CA ILE A 6 31.91 13.35 12.50
C ILE A 6 31.51 11.86 12.44
N ASN A 7 32.07 11.07 13.36
CA ASN A 7 31.61 9.70 13.62
C ASN A 7 30.31 9.78 14.45
N VAL A 8 29.15 9.72 13.80
CA VAL A 8 27.87 9.54 14.47
C VAL A 8 27.70 8.06 14.81
N LYS A 9 27.96 7.70 16.06
CA LYS A 9 27.72 6.38 16.59
C LYS A 9 26.22 6.28 16.94
N ILE A 10 25.43 5.65 16.07
CA ILE A 10 24.03 5.35 16.36
C ILE A 10 23.99 4.12 17.28
N SER A 11 23.95 4.34 18.57
CA SER A 11 23.53 3.33 19.54
C SER A 11 22.01 3.39 19.63
N ALA A 12 21.30 2.56 18.86
CA ALA A 12 19.89 2.32 19.10
C ALA A 12 19.77 1.66 20.47
N ASP A 13 19.47 2.43 21.51
CA ASP A 13 19.16 1.89 22.82
C ASP A 13 17.77 1.23 22.76
N SER A 14 17.80 -0.05 22.38
CA SER A 14 16.59 -0.90 22.30
C SER A 14 15.95 -1.09 23.68
N SER A 15 16.66 -0.74 24.79
CA SER A 15 16.16 -0.90 26.16
C SER A 15 15.11 0.15 26.49
N GLN A 16 15.27 1.41 26.05
CA GLN A 16 14.28 2.46 26.28
C GLN A 16 13.00 2.28 25.45
N ALA A 17 13.13 1.84 24.20
CA ALA A 17 11.99 1.49 23.38
C ALA A 17 11.22 0.27 23.95
N THR A 18 11.95 -0.73 24.46
CA THR A 18 11.38 -1.90 25.14
C THR A 18 10.67 -1.51 26.44
N ALA A 19 11.27 -0.62 27.25
CA ALA A 19 10.66 -0.13 28.49
C ALA A 19 9.39 0.70 28.22
N ALA A 20 9.38 1.54 27.18
CA ALA A 20 8.20 2.33 26.81
C ALA A 20 7.04 1.44 26.32
N ILE A 21 7.31 0.43 25.50
CA ILE A 21 6.29 -0.53 25.03
C ILE A 21 5.78 -1.40 26.19
N ASN A 22 6.65 -1.87 27.04
CA ASN A 22 6.22 -2.66 28.23
C ASN A 22 5.40 -1.80 29.22
N LYS A 23 5.71 -0.51 29.33
CA LYS A 23 4.91 0.42 30.14
C LYS A 23 3.51 0.65 29.56
N VAL A 24 3.41 0.81 28.26
CA VAL A 24 2.12 0.92 27.53
C VAL A 24 1.34 -0.40 27.65
N ALA A 25 1.98 -1.53 27.41
CA ALA A 25 1.36 -2.86 27.54
C ALA A 25 0.87 -3.12 28.96
N ASN A 26 1.66 -2.76 29.99
CA ASN A 26 1.27 -2.94 31.38
C ASN A 26 0.14 -1.97 31.83
N THR A 27 0.12 -0.75 31.33
CA THR A 27 -0.97 0.21 31.62
C THR A 27 -2.26 -0.22 30.94
N LEU A 28 -2.19 -0.74 29.72
CA LEU A 28 -3.34 -1.31 28.99
C LEU A 28 -3.85 -2.59 29.66
N SER A 29 -2.96 -3.44 30.18
CA SER A 29 -3.34 -4.74 30.77
C SER A 29 -4.01 -4.63 32.14
N SER A 30 -3.84 -3.52 32.87
CA SER A 30 -4.39 -3.35 34.23
C SER A 30 -5.80 -2.77 34.27
N GLU A 31 -6.28 -2.15 33.17
CA GLU A 31 -7.55 -1.40 33.17
C GLU A 31 -8.59 -1.89 32.15
N LEU A 32 -8.31 -2.97 31.40
CA LEU A 32 -9.15 -3.37 30.26
C LEU A 32 -9.84 -4.73 30.44
N PRO A 33 -11.05 -4.95 29.86
CA PRO A 33 -11.75 -6.23 29.84
C PRO A 33 -10.92 -7.36 29.21
N LYS A 34 -11.15 -8.62 29.64
CA LYS A 34 -10.35 -9.80 29.22
C LYS A 34 -10.11 -9.94 27.71
N GLY A 35 -11.08 -9.59 26.85
CA GLY A 35 -10.92 -9.65 25.39
C GLY A 35 -9.89 -8.65 24.84
N VAL A 36 -9.69 -7.53 25.51
CA VAL A 36 -8.69 -6.53 25.14
C VAL A 36 -7.29 -6.95 25.65
N GLN A 37 -7.22 -7.75 26.71
CA GLN A 37 -5.96 -8.35 27.20
C GLN A 37 -5.37 -9.35 26.20
N GLU A 38 -6.20 -10.18 25.58
CA GLU A 38 -5.77 -11.13 24.55
C GLU A 38 -5.29 -10.42 23.29
N ALA A 39 -6.00 -9.37 22.87
CA ALA A 39 -5.59 -8.52 21.76
C ALA A 39 -4.27 -7.77 22.07
N SER A 40 -4.09 -7.26 23.29
CA SER A 40 -2.84 -6.63 23.74
C SER A 40 -1.66 -7.60 23.71
N ASN A 41 -1.86 -8.85 24.10
CA ASN A 41 -0.83 -9.89 24.06
C ASN A 41 -0.48 -10.29 22.62
N LYS A 42 -1.47 -10.34 21.73
CA LYS A 42 -1.26 -10.60 20.30
C LYS A 42 -0.48 -9.44 19.65
N VAL A 43 -0.85 -8.20 19.93
CA VAL A 43 -0.12 -7.01 19.49
C VAL A 43 1.32 -6.98 20.02
N ALA A 44 1.55 -7.34 21.28
CA ALA A 44 2.89 -7.42 21.84
C ALA A 44 3.76 -8.49 21.15
N LYS A 45 3.17 -9.63 20.80
CA LYS A 45 3.86 -10.73 20.09
C LYS A 45 4.19 -10.34 18.65
N GLU A 46 3.27 -9.68 17.96
CA GLU A 46 3.48 -9.18 16.58
C GLU A 46 4.45 -8.00 16.54
N ALA A 47 4.40 -7.09 17.53
CA ALA A 47 5.41 -6.05 17.69
C ALA A 47 6.83 -6.61 17.92
N ALA A 48 6.96 -7.75 18.57
CA ALA A 48 8.24 -8.45 18.70
C ALA A 48 8.72 -9.06 17.37
N SER A 49 7.82 -9.58 16.56
CA SER A 49 8.10 -10.08 15.20
C SER A 49 8.53 -8.94 14.28
N ILE A 50 7.79 -7.84 14.28
CA ILE A 50 8.12 -6.62 13.53
C ILE A 50 9.52 -6.09 13.92
N ARG A 51 9.88 -6.13 15.20
CA ARG A 51 11.23 -5.76 15.65
C ARG A 51 12.32 -6.63 15.07
N ALA A 52 12.08 -7.94 15.01
CA ALA A 52 13.04 -8.90 14.44
C ALA A 52 13.23 -8.63 12.94
N GLU A 53 12.15 -8.33 12.23
CA GLU A 53 12.17 -7.96 10.81
C GLU A 53 12.86 -6.62 10.56
N ILE A 54 12.51 -5.57 11.31
CA ILE A 54 13.19 -4.26 11.23
C ILE A 54 14.68 -4.42 11.52
N LYS A 55 15.04 -5.20 12.53
CA LYS A 55 16.45 -5.48 12.85
C LYS A 55 17.17 -6.21 11.71
N SER A 56 16.49 -7.14 11.05
CA SER A 56 17.00 -7.85 9.86
C SER A 56 17.17 -6.90 8.67
N ILE A 57 16.18 -6.05 8.40
CA ILE A 57 16.20 -5.06 7.33
C ILE A 57 17.32 -4.04 7.57
N VAL A 58 17.42 -3.50 8.79
CA VAL A 58 18.51 -2.57 9.18
C VAL A 58 19.89 -3.23 9.07
N ALA A 59 20.01 -4.52 9.41
CA ALA A 59 21.25 -5.27 9.25
C ALA A 59 21.63 -5.50 7.78
N GLN A 60 20.64 -5.77 6.91
CA GLN A 60 20.84 -5.88 5.46
C GLN A 60 21.20 -4.53 4.84
N MET A 61 20.55 -3.45 5.28
CA MET A 61 20.85 -2.08 4.87
C MET A 61 22.26 -1.67 5.29
N ASN A 62 22.66 -1.96 6.52
CA ASN A 62 24.03 -1.67 6.99
C ASN A 62 25.10 -2.45 6.21
N LYS A 63 24.80 -3.66 5.71
CA LYS A 63 25.69 -4.38 4.80
C LYS A 63 25.78 -3.72 3.42
N GLY A 64 24.66 -3.16 2.91
CA GLY A 64 24.63 -2.40 1.65
C GLY A 64 25.26 -1.02 1.79
N LEU A 65 25.17 -0.36 2.95
CA LEU A 65 25.68 0.99 3.22
C LEU A 65 27.18 1.04 3.51
N GLN A 66 27.84 -0.07 3.81
CA GLN A 66 29.31 -0.13 3.85
C GLN A 66 29.94 0.14 2.47
N PHE A 67 29.14 0.10 1.40
CA PHE A 67 29.56 0.43 0.03
C PHE A 67 29.30 1.87 -0.39
N ALA A 68 28.46 2.63 0.32
CA ALA A 68 28.15 4.02 0.02
C ALA A 68 28.27 4.86 1.31
N GLY A 69 29.38 5.51 1.50
CA GLY A 69 29.62 6.36 2.65
C GLY A 69 28.49 7.37 2.88
N ALA A 70 28.06 7.44 4.12
CA ALA A 70 27.18 8.43 4.71
C ALA A 70 25.68 8.32 4.42
N VAL A 71 24.94 7.64 5.32
CA VAL A 71 23.56 8.01 5.61
C VAL A 71 23.41 8.22 7.11
N THR A 72 23.17 9.47 7.44
CA THR A 72 22.85 9.96 8.77
C THR A 72 21.47 9.47 9.23
N GLY A 73 21.46 8.75 10.33
CA GLY A 73 20.48 8.75 11.39
C GLY A 73 19.00 8.61 11.05
N ILE A 74 18.47 7.37 11.02
CA ILE A 74 17.10 7.16 11.45
C ILE A 74 17.14 6.88 12.95
N GLY A 75 17.12 7.94 13.73
CA GLY A 75 16.79 7.88 15.14
C GLY A 75 15.30 7.52 15.26
N LEU A 76 14.98 6.24 15.33
CA LEU A 76 13.68 5.79 15.83
C LEU A 76 13.67 6.07 17.34
N ALA A 77 13.47 7.36 17.68
CA ALA A 77 13.24 7.79 19.05
C ALA A 77 11.95 7.12 19.57
N ALA A 78 11.89 6.90 20.88
CA ALA A 78 10.70 6.38 21.57
C ALA A 78 9.40 7.16 21.23
N ASN A 79 9.52 8.41 20.78
CA ASN A 79 8.42 9.24 20.27
C ASN A 79 7.86 8.72 18.94
N ALA A 80 8.68 8.16 18.03
CA ALA A 80 8.19 7.62 16.76
C ALA A 80 7.28 6.41 16.96
N VAL A 81 7.52 5.58 17.98
CA VAL A 81 6.64 4.44 18.29
C VAL A 81 5.30 4.93 18.86
N LYS A 82 5.31 6.01 19.66
CA LYS A 82 4.09 6.65 20.15
C LYS A 82 3.32 7.30 19.02
N ASP A 83 4.00 7.99 18.11
CA ASP A 83 3.39 8.64 16.95
C ASP A 83 2.82 7.61 15.98
N VAL A 84 3.49 6.46 15.79
CA VAL A 84 2.99 5.33 15.00
C VAL A 84 1.78 4.68 15.66
N ALA A 85 1.75 4.52 16.99
CA ALA A 85 0.60 3.97 17.69
C ALA A 85 -0.62 4.93 17.63
N VAL A 86 -0.39 6.23 17.72
CA VAL A 86 -1.45 7.26 17.56
C VAL A 86 -1.94 7.29 16.10
N ALA A 87 -1.03 7.23 15.13
CA ALA A 87 -1.39 7.14 13.72
C ALA A 87 -2.16 5.85 13.41
N ALA A 88 -1.79 4.72 14.02
CA ALA A 88 -2.52 3.46 13.88
C ALA A 88 -3.93 3.55 14.48
N ALA A 89 -4.11 4.21 15.63
CA ALA A 89 -5.44 4.43 16.21
C ALA A 89 -6.31 5.36 15.33
N GLN A 90 -5.73 6.40 14.75
CA GLN A 90 -6.45 7.29 13.82
C GLN A 90 -6.81 6.58 12.50
N THR A 91 -5.99 5.65 12.04
CA THR A 91 -6.29 4.83 10.85
C THR A 91 -7.28 3.70 11.15
N ALA A 92 -7.50 3.34 12.41
CA ALA A 92 -8.50 2.36 12.82
C ALA A 92 -9.93 2.79 12.44
N ASP A 93 -10.26 4.07 12.63
CA ASP A 93 -11.56 4.63 12.24
C ASP A 93 -11.74 4.61 10.72
N GLN A 94 -10.68 4.87 9.97
CA GLN A 94 -10.69 4.78 8.51
C GLN A 94 -10.91 3.34 8.05
N LEU A 95 -10.22 2.36 8.66
CA LEU A 95 -10.43 0.95 8.37
C LEU A 95 -11.85 0.48 8.67
N THR A 96 -12.43 0.92 9.79
CA THR A 96 -13.81 0.60 10.14
C THR A 96 -14.78 1.10 9.06
N SER A 97 -14.57 2.33 8.57
CA SER A 97 -15.36 2.89 7.47
C SER A 97 -15.17 2.10 6.15
N ILE A 98 -13.92 1.76 5.81
CA ILE A 98 -13.60 0.97 4.61
C ILE A 98 -14.19 -0.43 4.73
N ARG A 99 -14.04 -1.08 5.88
CA ARG A 99 -14.63 -2.40 6.16
C ARG A 99 -16.14 -2.39 5.98
N SER A 100 -16.82 -1.36 6.46
CA SER A 100 -18.26 -1.21 6.25
C SER A 100 -18.62 -1.12 4.77
N ARG A 101 -17.83 -0.39 3.96
CA ARG A 101 -18.02 -0.32 2.50
C ARG A 101 -17.73 -1.65 1.81
N ILE A 102 -16.66 -2.35 2.20
CA ILE A 102 -16.35 -3.68 1.69
C ILE A 102 -17.47 -4.66 2.03
N ASN A 103 -18.03 -4.59 3.25
CA ASN A 103 -19.17 -5.42 3.64
C ASN A 103 -20.42 -5.15 2.79
N LEU A 104 -20.67 -3.91 2.37
CA LEU A 104 -21.80 -3.56 1.51
C LEU A 104 -21.68 -4.11 0.08
N ILE A 105 -20.44 -4.26 -0.43
CA ILE A 105 -20.18 -4.77 -1.78
C ILE A 105 -19.93 -6.28 -1.81
N ASN A 106 -19.79 -6.90 -0.64
CA ASN A 106 -19.55 -8.33 -0.52
C ASN A 106 -20.80 -9.10 -1.01
N ASP A 107 -20.59 -9.98 -1.97
CA ASP A 107 -21.63 -10.84 -2.57
C ASP A 107 -21.93 -12.09 -1.74
N GLY A 108 -21.26 -12.26 -0.61
CA GLY A 108 -21.38 -13.40 0.30
C GLY A 108 -20.56 -14.62 -0.10
N SER A 109 -19.81 -14.57 -1.19
CA SER A 109 -18.90 -15.66 -1.59
C SER A 109 -17.68 -15.79 -0.68
N GLN A 110 -17.33 -14.72 0.01
CA GLN A 110 -16.20 -14.60 0.95
C GLN A 110 -16.65 -13.80 2.17
N THR A 111 -15.98 -13.98 3.31
CA THR A 111 -16.15 -13.10 4.46
C THR A 111 -15.47 -11.75 4.23
N THR A 112 -15.97 -10.70 4.86
CA THR A 112 -15.33 -9.37 4.81
C THR A 112 -13.89 -9.44 5.33
N ALA A 113 -13.60 -10.27 6.33
CA ALA A 113 -12.26 -10.48 6.85
C ALA A 113 -11.32 -11.07 5.80
N GLU A 114 -11.76 -12.11 5.07
CA GLU A 114 -10.98 -12.72 3.97
C GLU A 114 -10.68 -11.70 2.86
N ILE A 115 -11.64 -10.86 2.49
CA ILE A 115 -11.43 -9.81 1.50
C ILE A 115 -10.38 -8.79 2.01
N MET A 116 -10.50 -8.37 3.27
CA MET A 116 -9.54 -7.44 3.89
C MET A 116 -8.13 -8.03 3.97
N ASP A 117 -7.98 -9.32 4.29
CA ASP A 117 -6.68 -10.02 4.30
C ASP A 117 -6.06 -10.10 2.90
N LYS A 118 -6.87 -10.34 1.87
CA LYS A 118 -6.40 -10.31 0.47
C LYS A 118 -5.93 -8.92 0.06
N ILE A 119 -6.66 -7.88 0.45
CA ILE A 119 -6.28 -6.48 0.22
C ILE A 119 -4.95 -6.16 0.92
N TYR A 120 -4.79 -6.61 2.18
CA TYR A 120 -3.54 -6.46 2.91
C TYR A 120 -2.37 -7.15 2.19
N GLY A 121 -2.56 -8.39 1.74
CA GLY A 121 -1.57 -9.11 0.95
C GLY A 121 -1.18 -8.37 -0.33
N ALA A 122 -2.17 -7.86 -1.07
CA ALA A 122 -1.96 -7.08 -2.29
C ALA A 122 -1.22 -5.76 -2.04
N ALA A 123 -1.55 -5.04 -0.95
CA ALA A 123 -0.86 -3.83 -0.53
C ALA A 123 0.63 -4.08 -0.28
N ASN A 124 0.96 -5.16 0.46
CA ASN A 124 2.35 -5.52 0.72
C ASN A 124 3.09 -5.98 -0.55
N ARG A 125 2.45 -6.79 -1.43
CA ARG A 125 3.06 -7.22 -2.69
C ARG A 125 3.34 -6.06 -3.65
N SER A 126 2.50 -5.01 -3.62
CA SER A 126 2.71 -3.77 -4.40
C SER A 126 3.47 -2.68 -3.65
N ARG A 127 3.97 -2.97 -2.42
CA ARG A 127 4.68 -2.02 -1.54
C ARG A 127 3.88 -0.75 -1.28
N GLY A 128 2.55 -0.88 -1.27
CA GLY A 128 1.60 0.21 -1.10
C GLY A 128 1.03 0.31 0.30
N SER A 129 0.26 1.37 0.53
CA SER A 129 -0.54 1.56 1.75
C SER A 129 -1.73 0.60 1.77
N TYR A 130 -1.91 -0.11 2.89
CA TYR A 130 -3.07 -0.98 3.08
C TYR A 130 -4.38 -0.19 3.07
N ILE A 131 -4.39 0.99 3.69
CA ILE A 131 -5.56 1.88 3.71
C ILE A 131 -5.93 2.35 2.31
N ASP A 132 -4.96 2.83 1.52
CA ASP A 132 -5.22 3.36 0.18
C ASP A 132 -5.65 2.24 -0.78
N MET A 133 -5.05 1.06 -0.64
CA MET A 133 -5.46 -0.14 -1.38
C MET A 133 -6.91 -0.51 -1.06
N ALA A 134 -7.27 -0.57 0.21
CA ALA A 134 -8.60 -0.94 0.66
C ALA A 134 -9.65 0.11 0.24
N ASP A 135 -9.32 1.39 0.32
CA ASP A 135 -10.18 2.48 -0.16
C ASP A 135 -10.39 2.40 -1.68
N SER A 136 -9.32 2.14 -2.44
CA SER A 136 -9.36 2.01 -3.89
C SER A 136 -10.22 0.82 -4.33
N VAL A 137 -10.03 -0.36 -3.69
CA VAL A 137 -10.85 -1.55 -3.96
C VAL A 137 -12.30 -1.32 -3.61
N ALA A 138 -12.58 -0.71 -2.45
CA ALA A 138 -13.95 -0.40 -2.04
C ALA A 138 -14.64 0.55 -3.02
N LYS A 139 -13.97 1.65 -3.40
CA LYS A 139 -14.51 2.61 -4.38
C LYS A 139 -14.73 1.98 -5.75
N LEU A 140 -13.77 1.20 -6.23
CA LEU A 140 -13.84 0.53 -7.53
C LEU A 140 -15.04 -0.43 -7.57
N ASN A 141 -15.20 -1.27 -6.57
CA ASN A 141 -16.33 -2.20 -6.48
C ASN A 141 -17.68 -1.49 -6.26
N MET A 142 -17.71 -0.36 -5.56
CA MET A 142 -18.96 0.42 -5.39
C MET A 142 -19.39 1.14 -6.67
N LEU A 143 -18.45 1.68 -7.43
CA LEU A 143 -18.73 2.55 -8.58
C LEU A 143 -18.69 1.81 -9.92
N ALA A 144 -17.85 0.77 -10.02
CA ALA A 144 -17.58 0.02 -11.25
C ALA A 144 -17.78 -1.48 -11.07
N LYS A 145 -18.78 -1.89 -10.29
CA LYS A 145 -19.04 -3.30 -9.96
C LYS A 145 -19.15 -4.18 -11.21
N ASP A 146 -19.81 -3.68 -12.25
CA ASP A 146 -20.05 -4.44 -13.48
C ASP A 146 -18.78 -4.63 -14.33
N ALA A 147 -17.70 -3.90 -14.03
CA ALA A 147 -16.42 -4.06 -14.72
C ALA A 147 -15.62 -5.28 -14.21
N PHE A 148 -15.98 -5.82 -13.05
CA PHE A 148 -15.23 -6.90 -12.38
C PHE A 148 -16.13 -8.09 -12.09
N SER A 149 -15.61 -9.30 -12.33
CA SER A 149 -16.32 -10.55 -12.07
C SER A 149 -16.30 -10.96 -10.59
N SER A 150 -15.36 -10.43 -9.81
CA SER A 150 -15.21 -10.76 -8.39
C SER A 150 -14.42 -9.67 -7.63
N ASN A 151 -14.50 -9.72 -6.29
CA ASN A 151 -13.63 -8.89 -5.45
C ASN A 151 -12.14 -9.19 -5.67
N ASP A 152 -11.79 -10.46 -5.93
CA ASP A 152 -10.41 -10.87 -6.19
C ASP A 152 -9.85 -10.24 -7.47
N GLU A 153 -10.67 -10.14 -8.51
CA GLU A 153 -10.31 -9.48 -9.76
C GLU A 153 -10.06 -7.98 -9.56
N ALA A 154 -10.91 -7.31 -8.79
CA ALA A 154 -10.73 -5.89 -8.46
C ALA A 154 -9.48 -5.65 -7.59
N ILE A 155 -9.21 -6.52 -6.61
CA ILE A 155 -7.99 -6.46 -5.79
C ILE A 155 -6.75 -6.61 -6.67
N TYR A 156 -6.74 -7.61 -7.56
CA TYR A 156 -5.62 -7.84 -8.48
C TYR A 156 -5.41 -6.67 -9.44
N PHE A 157 -6.50 -6.08 -9.94
CA PHE A 157 -6.44 -4.88 -10.78
C PHE A 157 -5.73 -3.72 -10.07
N VAL A 158 -6.12 -3.41 -8.83
CA VAL A 158 -5.50 -2.34 -8.04
C VAL A 158 -4.04 -2.66 -7.70
N GLU A 159 -3.72 -3.93 -7.41
CA GLU A 159 -2.35 -4.37 -7.16
C GLU A 159 -1.45 -4.12 -8.36
N GLN A 160 -1.86 -4.57 -9.55
CA GLN A 160 -1.07 -4.41 -10.79
C GLN A 160 -0.92 -2.93 -11.17
N LEU A 161 -1.97 -2.14 -10.98
CA LEU A 161 -1.94 -0.71 -11.23
C LEU A 161 -0.94 0.01 -10.30
N ASN A 162 -0.95 -0.32 -9.01
CA ASN A 162 0.02 0.24 -8.06
C ASN A 162 1.47 -0.10 -8.42
N LYS A 163 1.72 -1.33 -8.88
CA LYS A 163 3.05 -1.72 -9.38
C LYS A 163 3.46 -0.88 -10.59
N GLN A 164 2.55 -0.66 -11.54
CA GLN A 164 2.83 0.20 -12.70
C GLN A 164 3.11 1.65 -12.31
N PHE A 165 2.39 2.22 -11.35
CA PHE A 165 2.70 3.55 -10.81
C PHE A 165 4.12 3.61 -10.23
N LYS A 166 4.50 2.60 -9.45
CA LYS A 166 5.85 2.51 -8.86
C LYS A 166 6.94 2.40 -9.92
N ILE A 167 6.74 1.56 -10.93
CA ILE A 167 7.69 1.41 -12.05
C ILE A 167 7.81 2.73 -12.83
N SER A 168 6.71 3.46 -13.00
CA SER A 168 6.69 4.76 -13.68
C SER A 168 7.32 5.89 -12.86
N GLY A 169 7.61 5.66 -11.56
CA GLY A 169 8.12 6.68 -10.66
C GLY A 169 7.08 7.72 -10.25
N ALA A 170 5.79 7.41 -10.40
CA ALA A 170 4.71 8.31 -10.02
C ALA A 170 4.73 8.61 -8.52
N GLY A 171 4.62 9.89 -8.16
CA GLY A 171 4.46 10.33 -6.78
C GLY A 171 3.11 9.90 -6.19
N ILE A 172 2.99 9.95 -4.86
CA ILE A 172 1.75 9.53 -4.15
C ILE A 172 0.53 10.31 -4.67
N GLN A 173 0.66 11.62 -4.87
CA GLN A 173 -0.44 12.47 -5.36
C GLN A 173 -0.82 12.14 -6.80
N GLU A 174 0.16 11.91 -7.66
CA GLU A 174 -0.04 11.53 -9.06
C GLU A 174 -0.73 10.16 -9.18
N ALA A 175 -0.26 9.18 -8.43
CA ALA A 175 -0.87 7.85 -8.37
C ALA A 175 -2.32 7.91 -7.85
N SER A 176 -2.58 8.70 -6.80
CA SER A 176 -3.94 8.88 -6.24
C SER A 176 -4.87 9.58 -7.24
N ALA A 177 -4.40 10.60 -7.94
CA ALA A 177 -5.16 11.29 -8.97
C ALA A 177 -5.49 10.36 -10.14
N ALA A 178 -4.51 9.60 -10.65
CA ALA A 178 -4.71 8.64 -11.71
C ALA A 178 -5.67 7.51 -11.30
N MET A 179 -5.55 6.99 -10.06
CA MET A 179 -6.47 6.00 -9.52
C MET A 179 -7.91 6.51 -9.47
N TYR A 180 -8.11 7.74 -9.01
CA TYR A 180 -9.43 8.36 -8.95
C TYR A 180 -10.05 8.49 -10.35
N GLN A 181 -9.32 9.01 -11.32
CA GLN A 181 -9.78 9.17 -12.70
C GLN A 181 -10.02 7.80 -13.37
N LEU A 182 -9.15 6.82 -13.10
CA LEU A 182 -9.37 5.47 -13.63
C LEU A 182 -10.61 4.81 -13.03
N THR A 183 -10.88 5.02 -11.74
CA THR A 183 -12.13 4.54 -11.12
C THR A 183 -13.35 5.13 -11.80
N GLN A 184 -13.33 6.41 -12.17
CA GLN A 184 -14.43 7.04 -12.94
C GLN A 184 -14.55 6.45 -14.34
N ALA A 185 -13.43 6.24 -15.05
CA ALA A 185 -13.43 5.59 -16.34
C ALA A 185 -14.03 4.17 -16.29
N MET A 186 -13.62 3.38 -15.28
CA MET A 186 -14.18 2.04 -15.07
C MET A 186 -15.69 2.07 -14.77
N ALA A 187 -16.14 3.03 -13.96
CA ALA A 187 -17.55 3.22 -13.62
C ALA A 187 -18.39 3.67 -14.82
N SER A 188 -17.86 4.56 -15.67
CA SER A 188 -18.53 5.01 -16.88
C SER A 188 -18.47 3.99 -18.04
N GLY A 189 -17.66 2.94 -17.88
CA GLY A 189 -17.41 1.91 -18.87
C GLY A 189 -16.42 2.30 -19.98
N LYS A 190 -15.85 3.51 -19.95
CA LYS A 190 -14.95 4.03 -20.99
C LYS A 190 -13.96 5.07 -20.47
N LEU A 191 -12.78 5.10 -21.09
CA LEU A 191 -11.73 6.08 -20.80
C LEU A 191 -11.75 7.20 -21.84
N GLN A 192 -12.12 8.42 -21.42
CA GLN A 192 -12.20 9.56 -22.31
C GLN A 192 -11.92 10.89 -21.54
N GLY A 193 -11.82 12.01 -22.26
CA GLY A 193 -11.75 13.33 -21.65
C GLY A 193 -10.59 13.52 -20.66
N ASP A 194 -10.93 13.97 -19.46
CA ASP A 194 -9.95 14.26 -18.40
C ASP A 194 -9.37 12.99 -17.78
N GLU A 195 -10.15 11.89 -17.72
CA GLU A 195 -9.68 10.59 -17.27
C GLU A 195 -8.56 10.08 -18.17
N PHE A 196 -8.73 10.17 -19.49
CA PHE A 196 -7.69 9.80 -20.46
C PHE A 196 -6.44 10.66 -20.30
N ARG A 197 -6.60 11.99 -20.14
CA ARG A 197 -5.47 12.90 -19.93
C ARG A 197 -4.70 12.53 -18.68
N SER A 198 -5.39 12.28 -17.58
CA SER A 198 -4.76 11.89 -16.31
C SER A 198 -3.96 10.59 -16.43
N ILE A 199 -4.48 9.59 -17.15
CA ILE A 199 -3.75 8.33 -17.39
C ILE A 199 -2.51 8.57 -18.25
N MET A 200 -2.60 9.41 -19.29
CA MET A 200 -1.44 9.74 -20.12
C MET A 200 -0.33 10.45 -19.35
N GLU A 201 -0.68 11.32 -18.41
CA GLU A 201 0.26 12.10 -17.61
C GLU A 201 0.83 11.33 -16.43
N ASN A 202 -0.01 10.57 -15.70
CA ASN A 202 0.34 10.01 -14.40
C ASN A 202 0.52 8.48 -14.42
N ALA A 203 0.09 7.80 -15.48
CA ALA A 203 0.18 6.35 -15.63
C ALA A 203 0.67 5.94 -17.04
N PRO A 204 1.85 6.40 -17.48
CA PRO A 204 2.32 6.18 -18.86
C PRO A 204 2.49 4.70 -19.20
N LEU A 205 2.80 3.82 -18.25
CA LEU A 205 2.87 2.38 -18.48
C LEU A 205 1.49 1.78 -18.76
N LEU A 206 0.45 2.23 -18.05
CA LEU A 206 -0.91 1.81 -18.34
C LEU A 206 -1.34 2.26 -19.74
N ALA A 207 -1.01 3.49 -20.14
CA ALA A 207 -1.28 3.97 -21.50
C ALA A 207 -0.57 3.11 -22.56
N GLN A 208 0.68 2.71 -22.31
CA GLN A 208 1.42 1.79 -23.20
C GLN A 208 0.77 0.39 -23.25
N SER A 209 0.33 -0.13 -22.10
CA SER A 209 -0.37 -1.42 -22.03
C SER A 209 -1.68 -1.39 -22.82
N ILE A 210 -2.46 -0.31 -22.69
CA ILE A 210 -3.70 -0.11 -23.46
C ILE A 210 -3.39 -0.02 -24.98
N ALA A 211 -2.37 0.73 -25.37
CA ALA A 211 -1.96 0.84 -26.77
C ALA A 211 -1.55 -0.53 -27.34
N LYS A 212 -0.77 -1.31 -26.60
CA LYS A 212 -0.37 -2.67 -26.96
C LYS A 212 -1.58 -3.60 -27.11
N GLU A 213 -2.52 -3.56 -26.16
CA GLU A 213 -3.76 -4.36 -26.21
C GLU A 213 -4.60 -4.04 -27.43
N MET A 214 -4.70 -2.76 -27.80
CA MET A 214 -5.45 -2.31 -28.96
C MET A 214 -4.66 -2.43 -30.29
N GLY A 215 -3.41 -2.90 -30.26
CA GLY A 215 -2.57 -3.05 -31.45
C GLY A 215 -2.20 -1.72 -32.13
N MET A 216 -2.05 -0.63 -31.36
CA MET A 216 -1.81 0.70 -31.88
C MET A 216 -0.70 1.45 -31.11
N SER A 217 -0.30 2.60 -31.60
CA SER A 217 0.61 3.50 -30.87
C SER A 217 -0.11 4.28 -29.79
N VAL A 218 0.62 4.71 -28.74
CA VAL A 218 0.08 5.58 -27.68
C VAL A 218 -0.48 6.88 -28.26
N GLY A 219 0.11 7.42 -29.33
CA GLY A 219 -0.39 8.63 -30.02
C GLY A 219 -1.80 8.45 -30.62
N GLN A 220 -2.16 7.26 -31.05
CA GLN A 220 -3.47 6.95 -31.62
C GLN A 220 -4.56 6.77 -30.54
N LEU A 221 -4.17 6.52 -29.28
CA LEU A 221 -5.14 6.38 -28.17
C LEU A 221 -6.00 7.63 -27.97
N LYS A 222 -5.47 8.82 -28.28
CA LYS A 222 -6.22 10.08 -28.16
C LYS A 222 -7.47 10.07 -29.04
N GLU A 223 -7.33 9.59 -30.28
CA GLU A 223 -8.47 9.48 -31.20
C GLU A 223 -9.47 8.43 -30.69
N MET A 224 -8.98 7.25 -30.28
CA MET A 224 -9.83 6.20 -29.73
C MET A 224 -10.54 6.65 -28.46
N SER A 225 -9.87 7.39 -27.57
CA SER A 225 -10.46 7.97 -26.38
C SER A 225 -11.57 8.97 -26.72
N SER A 226 -11.35 9.86 -27.69
CA SER A 226 -12.36 10.86 -28.11
C SER A 226 -13.63 10.22 -28.64
N GLN A 227 -13.52 9.03 -29.25
CA GLN A 227 -14.62 8.22 -29.76
C GLN A 227 -15.24 7.31 -28.68
N GLY A 228 -14.69 7.28 -27.47
CA GLY A 228 -15.16 6.40 -26.38
C GLY A 228 -14.90 4.91 -26.62
N LEU A 229 -13.91 4.57 -27.45
CA LEU A 229 -13.58 3.20 -27.84
C LEU A 229 -12.64 2.48 -26.88
N ILE A 230 -12.05 3.18 -25.92
CA ILE A 230 -11.25 2.57 -24.86
C ILE A 230 -12.19 2.17 -23.71
N THR A 231 -12.71 0.95 -23.77
CA THR A 231 -13.68 0.44 -22.79
C THR A 231 -13.01 -0.01 -21.49
N ALA A 232 -13.80 -0.18 -20.43
CA ALA A 232 -13.34 -0.74 -19.16
C ALA A 232 -12.73 -2.14 -19.33
N ASP A 233 -13.30 -2.98 -20.20
CA ASP A 233 -12.77 -4.31 -20.52
C ASP A 233 -11.39 -4.23 -21.19
N ILE A 234 -11.21 -3.30 -22.12
CA ILE A 234 -9.90 -3.07 -22.75
C ILE A 234 -8.85 -2.66 -21.71
N ILE A 235 -9.20 -1.75 -20.80
CA ILE A 235 -8.29 -1.29 -19.73
C ILE A 235 -7.90 -2.47 -18.83
N LYS A 236 -8.90 -3.27 -18.42
CA LYS A 236 -8.70 -4.44 -17.58
C LYS A 236 -7.81 -5.48 -18.27
N SER A 237 -8.15 -5.84 -19.52
CA SER A 237 -7.37 -6.80 -20.32
C SER A 237 -5.93 -6.32 -20.53
N ALA A 238 -5.74 -5.05 -20.86
CA ALA A 238 -4.42 -4.44 -21.04
C ALA A 238 -3.55 -4.56 -19.78
N LEU A 239 -4.14 -4.29 -18.61
CA LEU A 239 -3.41 -4.38 -17.34
C LEU A 239 -3.07 -5.84 -16.99
N PHE A 240 -3.99 -6.77 -17.19
CA PHE A 240 -3.79 -8.18 -16.86
C PHE A 240 -2.82 -8.86 -17.84
N ASN A 241 -2.90 -8.54 -19.13
CA ASN A 241 -1.96 -9.06 -20.13
C ASN A 241 -0.52 -8.50 -19.94
N ALA A 242 -0.40 -7.34 -19.31
CA ALA A 242 0.90 -6.76 -18.94
C ALA A 242 1.42 -7.23 -17.56
N ALA A 243 0.66 -8.04 -16.81
CA ALA A 243 0.96 -8.33 -15.41
C ALA A 243 2.31 -9.04 -15.21
N GLU A 244 2.64 -10.03 -16.05
CA GLU A 244 3.92 -10.75 -15.97
C GLU A 244 5.10 -9.81 -16.18
N GLU A 245 5.02 -8.95 -17.19
CA GLU A 245 6.05 -7.95 -17.48
C GLU A 245 6.13 -6.91 -16.34
N THR A 246 4.97 -6.50 -15.80
CA THR A 246 4.87 -5.59 -14.65
C THR A 246 5.54 -6.20 -13.42
N ASP A 247 5.24 -7.46 -13.09
CA ASP A 247 5.81 -8.15 -11.93
C ASP A 247 7.33 -8.33 -12.07
N ALA A 248 7.82 -8.67 -13.26
CA ALA A 248 9.26 -8.80 -13.53
C ALA A 248 9.98 -7.46 -13.31
N ARG A 249 9.49 -6.38 -13.95
CA ARG A 249 10.09 -5.03 -13.80
C ARG A 249 10.00 -4.50 -12.37
N PHE A 250 8.87 -4.74 -11.70
CA PHE A 250 8.69 -4.33 -10.31
C PHE A 250 9.65 -5.04 -9.36
N GLY A 251 9.94 -6.32 -9.62
CA GLY A 251 10.91 -7.10 -8.86
C GLY A 251 12.35 -6.58 -8.95
N GLU A 252 12.71 -5.89 -10.04
CA GLU A 252 14.03 -5.30 -10.24
C GLU A 252 14.23 -3.98 -9.47
N ILE A 253 13.15 -3.32 -9.06
CA ILE A 253 13.23 -2.04 -8.35
C ILE A 253 13.56 -2.30 -6.88
N PRO A 254 14.66 -1.74 -6.34
CA PRO A 254 14.96 -1.84 -4.93
C PRO A 254 13.90 -1.13 -4.07
N MET A 255 13.59 -1.67 -2.90
CA MET A 255 12.68 -1.02 -1.96
C MET A 255 13.29 0.30 -1.44
N THR A 256 12.46 1.32 -1.39
CA THR A 256 12.81 2.60 -0.74
C THR A 256 12.58 2.54 0.76
N PHE A 257 13.20 3.46 1.51
CA PHE A 257 12.96 3.59 2.96
C PHE A 257 11.48 3.90 3.28
N ALA A 258 10.83 4.69 2.43
CA ALA A 258 9.41 5.01 2.58
C ALA A 258 8.54 3.75 2.44
N GLU A 259 8.86 2.86 1.51
CA GLU A 259 8.14 1.59 1.31
C GLU A 259 8.36 0.61 2.47
N VAL A 260 9.57 0.58 3.04
CA VAL A 260 9.83 -0.19 4.27
C VAL A 260 8.99 0.36 5.42
N GLY A 261 8.95 1.68 5.59
CA GLY A 261 8.09 2.34 6.59
C GLY A 261 6.61 2.01 6.38
N GLN A 262 6.14 2.02 5.12
CA GLN A 262 4.78 1.66 4.77
C GLN A 262 4.44 0.20 5.11
N SER A 263 5.35 -0.74 4.83
CA SER A 263 5.17 -2.14 5.20
C SER A 263 5.03 -2.33 6.72
N VAL A 264 5.85 -1.64 7.50
CA VAL A 264 5.74 -1.63 8.98
C VAL A 264 4.40 -1.05 9.42
N GLN A 265 3.95 0.03 8.82
CA GLN A 265 2.64 0.62 9.12
C GLN A 265 1.49 -0.34 8.78
N ASN A 266 1.53 -1.00 7.63
CA ASN A 266 0.54 -2.00 7.24
C ASN A 266 0.46 -3.13 8.27
N GLN A 267 1.60 -3.64 8.75
CA GLN A 267 1.65 -4.71 9.76
C GLN A 267 1.05 -4.25 11.10
N LEU A 268 1.34 -3.02 11.53
CA LEU A 268 0.76 -2.47 12.75
C LEU A 268 -0.76 -2.32 12.63
N ILE A 269 -1.25 -1.82 11.50
CA ILE A 269 -2.68 -1.67 11.24
C ILE A 269 -3.37 -3.05 11.30
N GLN A 270 -2.79 -4.07 10.66
CA GLN A 270 -3.36 -5.42 10.70
C GLN A 270 -3.35 -6.03 12.11
N ALA A 271 -2.30 -5.78 12.89
CA ALA A 271 -2.21 -6.24 14.27
C ALA A 271 -3.29 -5.61 15.18
N PHE A 272 -3.77 -4.41 14.84
CA PHE A 272 -4.85 -3.73 15.57
C PHE A 272 -6.27 -4.15 15.11
N GLN A 273 -6.43 -4.80 13.96
CA GLN A 273 -7.75 -5.22 13.46
C GLN A 273 -8.59 -6.02 14.47
N PRO A 274 -8.04 -7.02 15.22
CA PRO A 274 -8.83 -7.79 16.18
C PRO A 274 -9.33 -6.99 17.39
N VAL A 275 -8.83 -5.77 17.61
CA VAL A 275 -9.26 -4.88 18.69
C VAL A 275 -10.49 -4.08 18.28
N LEU A 276 -10.78 -4.05 16.97
CA LEU A 276 -11.92 -3.31 16.37
C LEU A 276 -13.15 -4.21 16.14
N GLU A 277 -13.01 -5.52 16.38
CA GLU A 277 -14.08 -6.53 16.37
C GLU A 277 -14.66 -6.75 17.75
#